data_ed0184e761250a67ec583787345a178c
#
_entry.id   ed0184e761250a67ec583787345a178c
#
_cell.length_a   1.000
_cell.length_b   1.000
_cell.length_c   1.000
_cell.angle_alpha   90.00
_cell.angle_beta   90.00
_cell.angle_gamma   90.00
#
_symmetry.space_group_name_H-M   'P 1'
#
loop_
_entity.id
_entity.type
_entity.pdbx_description
1 polymer ?
#
loop_
_entity_poly.entity_id
_entity_poly.type
_entity_poly.pdbx_seq_one_letter_code
_entity_poly.pdbx_strand_id
1 'polypeptide(L)'
;MFWSMPRPPPGPIVHIEYPPWVSDIVDWTRMYESDEDRMRVAIAVAQGNIDRSAGGPFGAAIFEAVTGRLVSVGMNSVVRLNNCTLHAEMVAFMMAQQSVASYTLSASHLPAHELHTSCEPCAMCLGATLWSGVRRVVYGATREDASSLQFDEGPVFSESYRYLEERGLQITHGVLREEARAVLDAYRAGCGEIYNG
;
A
#
# COMPACT_ATOMS: atom_id res chain seq x y z
N MET A 1 -1.37 12.79 -50.67
CA MET A 1 -0.15 13.22 -49.95
C MET A 1 -0.48 13.19 -48.45
N PHE A 2 -0.24 12.03 -47.76
CA PHE A 2 -0.47 11.92 -46.33
C PHE A 2 0.69 12.59 -45.60
N TRP A 3 0.45 13.71 -44.96
CA TRP A 3 1.39 14.32 -44.04
C TRP A 3 1.64 13.34 -42.88
N SER A 4 2.82 12.74 -42.85
CA SER A 4 3.26 12.02 -41.65
C SER A 4 3.58 13.08 -40.58
N MET A 5 2.69 13.24 -39.61
CA MET A 5 3.03 14.03 -38.46
C MET A 5 4.26 13.40 -37.78
N PRO A 6 5.26 14.21 -37.39
CA PRO A 6 6.39 13.71 -36.64
C PRO A 6 5.86 13.02 -35.36
N ARG A 7 6.39 11.86 -35.04
CA ARG A 7 6.05 11.19 -33.77
C ARG A 7 6.42 12.15 -32.63
N PRO A 8 5.51 12.34 -31.64
CA PRO A 8 5.89 13.10 -30.47
C PRO A 8 7.13 12.43 -29.81
N PRO A 9 7.98 13.19 -29.14
CA PRO A 9 9.08 12.61 -28.38
C PRO A 9 8.53 11.60 -27.38
N PRO A 10 9.28 10.54 -27.00
CA PRO A 10 8.85 9.64 -25.97
C PRO A 10 8.51 10.43 -24.70
N GLY A 11 7.31 10.23 -24.16
CA GLY A 11 6.88 10.88 -22.94
C GLY A 11 7.72 10.45 -21.73
N PRO A 12 7.59 11.13 -20.58
CA PRO A 12 8.25 10.73 -19.34
C PRO A 12 7.84 9.30 -18.97
N ILE A 13 8.81 8.52 -18.48
CA ILE A 13 8.59 7.16 -18.03
C ILE A 13 8.33 7.21 -16.51
N VAL A 14 7.24 6.60 -16.05
CA VAL A 14 7.03 6.36 -14.62
C VAL A 14 7.74 5.07 -14.26
N HIS A 15 8.79 5.16 -13.47
CA HIS A 15 9.56 4.02 -13.01
C HIS A 15 9.39 3.86 -11.50
N ILE A 16 8.97 2.66 -11.07
CA ILE A 16 8.76 2.33 -9.68
C ILE A 16 9.62 1.12 -9.35
N GLU A 17 10.53 1.29 -8.39
CA GLU A 17 11.40 0.23 -7.90
C GLU A 17 11.51 0.28 -6.38
N TYR A 18 11.86 -0.85 -5.78
CA TYR A 18 12.17 -0.89 -4.36
C TYR A 18 13.49 -0.16 -4.08
N PRO A 19 13.52 0.76 -3.10
CA PRO A 19 14.78 1.24 -2.58
C PRO A 19 15.62 0.07 -2.03
N PRO A 20 16.95 0.12 -2.13
CA PRO A 20 17.82 -0.98 -1.68
C PRO A 20 17.59 -1.44 -0.23
N TRP A 21 17.24 -0.52 0.65
CA TRP A 21 16.99 -0.79 2.06
C TRP A 21 15.81 -1.74 2.33
N VAL A 22 14.90 -1.92 1.37
CA VAL A 22 13.76 -2.86 1.52
C VAL A 22 14.28 -4.28 1.76
N SER A 23 15.35 -4.67 1.06
CA SER A 23 15.97 -5.99 1.23
C SER A 23 16.64 -6.21 2.60
N ASP A 24 16.93 -5.12 3.33
CA ASP A 24 17.53 -5.20 4.66
C ASP A 24 16.50 -5.49 5.75
N ILE A 25 15.22 -5.14 5.51
CA ILE A 25 14.16 -5.22 6.52
C ILE A 25 13.08 -6.25 6.20
N VAL A 26 13.00 -6.73 4.95
CA VAL A 26 11.98 -7.66 4.49
C VAL A 26 12.61 -9.02 4.18
N ASP A 27 12.16 -10.06 4.89
CA ASP A 27 12.54 -11.45 4.58
C ASP A 27 11.55 -12.04 3.56
N TRP A 28 11.97 -12.07 2.30
CA TRP A 28 11.19 -12.61 1.18
C TRP A 28 11.04 -14.14 1.19
N THR A 29 11.80 -14.83 2.01
CA THR A 29 11.83 -16.30 2.09
C THR A 29 10.94 -16.86 3.20
N ARG A 30 10.59 -16.00 4.16
CA ARG A 30 9.76 -16.37 5.31
C ARG A 30 8.29 -16.55 4.89
N MET A 31 7.62 -17.56 5.48
CA MET A 31 6.16 -17.68 5.51
C MET A 31 5.63 -16.97 6.76
N TYR A 32 4.70 -16.05 6.58
CA TYR A 32 4.13 -15.22 7.64
C TYR A 32 2.78 -15.81 8.05
N GLU A 33 2.70 -16.41 9.22
CA GLU A 33 1.57 -17.26 9.61
C GLU A 33 0.39 -16.46 10.18
N SER A 34 0.67 -15.40 10.97
CA SER A 34 -0.37 -14.62 11.66
C SER A 34 -0.58 -13.24 11.04
N ASP A 35 -1.74 -12.63 11.33
CA ASP A 35 -2.03 -11.25 10.93
C ASP A 35 -1.01 -10.27 11.53
N GLU A 36 -0.58 -10.52 12.77
CA GLU A 36 0.41 -9.69 13.45
C GLU A 36 1.78 -9.78 12.75
N ASP A 37 2.21 -10.99 12.35
CA ASP A 37 3.46 -11.16 11.61
C ASP A 37 3.43 -10.42 10.26
N ARG A 38 2.32 -10.51 9.54
CA ARG A 38 2.11 -9.82 8.26
C ARG A 38 2.03 -8.32 8.44
N MET A 39 1.32 -7.86 9.47
CA MET A 39 1.22 -6.43 9.79
C MET A 39 2.56 -5.83 10.18
N ARG A 40 3.43 -6.56 10.91
CA ARG A 40 4.77 -6.08 11.23
C ARG A 40 5.61 -5.80 9.98
N VAL A 41 5.39 -6.53 8.87
CA VAL A 41 6.05 -6.21 7.60
C VAL A 41 5.60 -4.84 7.09
N ALA A 42 4.30 -4.57 7.06
CA ALA A 42 3.78 -3.28 6.63
C ALA A 42 4.28 -2.13 7.53
N ILE A 43 4.27 -2.34 8.85
CA ILE A 43 4.79 -1.36 9.84
C ILE A 43 6.30 -1.14 9.65
N ALA A 44 7.09 -2.22 9.47
CA ALA A 44 8.53 -2.11 9.26
C ALA A 44 8.86 -1.34 7.97
N VAL A 45 8.07 -1.53 6.91
CA VAL A 45 8.22 -0.77 5.65
C VAL A 45 7.89 0.71 5.87
N ALA A 46 6.82 1.03 6.61
CA ALA A 46 6.46 2.40 6.97
C ALA A 46 7.59 3.06 7.80
N GLN A 47 8.08 2.37 8.83
CA GLN A 47 9.19 2.85 9.67
C GLN A 47 10.47 3.05 8.85
N GLY A 48 10.83 2.06 8.03
CA GLY A 48 12.00 2.15 7.16
C GLY A 48 11.96 3.33 6.19
N ASN A 49 10.75 3.70 5.75
CA ASN A 49 10.53 4.84 4.85
C ASN A 49 10.80 6.18 5.55
N ILE A 50 10.31 6.35 6.78
CA ILE A 50 10.55 7.59 7.55
C ILE A 50 11.97 7.69 8.08
N ASP A 51 12.57 6.61 8.54
CA ASP A 51 13.94 6.59 9.07
C ASP A 51 14.98 7.05 8.04
N ARG A 52 14.66 6.90 6.77
CA ARG A 52 15.52 7.26 5.64
C ARG A 52 15.06 8.53 4.91
N SER A 53 14.06 9.21 5.47
CA SER A 53 13.43 10.39 4.83
C SER A 53 13.05 10.11 3.37
N ALA A 54 12.59 8.89 3.08
CA ALA A 54 12.27 8.44 1.73
C ALA A 54 10.80 8.70 1.34
N GLY A 55 9.93 9.04 2.30
CA GLY A 55 8.52 9.33 2.06
C GLY A 55 7.69 9.34 3.33
N GLY A 56 6.37 9.35 3.20
CA GLY A 56 5.42 9.39 4.30
C GLY A 56 5.35 8.11 5.13
N PRO A 57 4.65 8.13 6.29
CA PRO A 57 4.67 7.11 7.32
C PRO A 57 3.74 5.92 7.01
N PHE A 58 3.62 5.53 5.76
CA PHE A 58 2.70 4.49 5.32
C PHE A 58 3.43 3.36 4.61
N GLY A 59 3.08 2.13 4.99
CA GLY A 59 3.61 0.90 4.42
C GLY A 59 2.51 -0.13 4.21
N ALA A 60 2.67 -0.97 3.20
CA ALA A 60 1.74 -2.02 2.84
C ALA A 60 2.47 -3.27 2.39
N ALA A 61 1.81 -4.41 2.45
CA ALA A 61 2.32 -5.69 1.99
C ALA A 61 1.19 -6.57 1.45
N ILE A 62 1.48 -7.32 0.39
CA ILE A 62 0.56 -8.30 -0.21
C ILE A 62 1.07 -9.70 0.10
N PHE A 63 0.19 -10.53 0.61
CA PHE A 63 0.48 -11.94 0.92
C PHE A 63 -0.46 -12.88 0.18
N GLU A 64 0.02 -14.09 -0.11
CA GLU A 64 -0.88 -15.21 -0.36
C GLU A 64 -1.61 -15.56 0.93
N ALA A 65 -2.94 -15.59 0.87
CA ALA A 65 -3.77 -15.72 2.07
C ALA A 65 -3.52 -17.02 2.85
N VAL A 66 -3.33 -18.14 2.15
CA VAL A 66 -3.20 -19.47 2.74
C VAL A 66 -1.77 -19.78 3.18
N THR A 67 -0.81 -19.49 2.33
CA THR A 67 0.61 -19.86 2.59
C THR A 67 1.34 -18.86 3.47
N GLY A 68 0.86 -17.61 3.50
CA GLY A 68 1.57 -16.51 4.14
C GLY A 68 2.81 -16.06 3.37
N ARG A 69 2.98 -16.51 2.12
CA ARG A 69 4.09 -16.04 1.27
C ARG A 69 3.93 -14.57 0.95
N LEU A 70 4.97 -13.80 1.19
CA LEU A 70 5.03 -12.39 0.80
C LEU A 70 5.17 -12.28 -0.72
N VAL A 71 4.30 -11.50 -1.35
CA VAL A 71 4.29 -11.27 -2.81
C VAL A 71 4.90 -9.91 -3.16
N SER A 72 4.56 -8.90 -2.40
CA SER A 72 5.09 -7.54 -2.59
C SER A 72 5.00 -6.72 -1.32
N VAL A 73 5.74 -5.63 -1.28
CA VAL A 73 5.55 -4.55 -0.32
C VAL A 73 5.32 -3.23 -1.06
N GLY A 74 4.84 -2.23 -0.34
CA GLY A 74 4.69 -0.87 -0.83
C GLY A 74 5.01 0.12 0.27
N MET A 75 5.69 1.19 -0.08
CA MET A 75 5.92 2.34 0.77
C MET A 75 5.38 3.59 0.10
N ASN A 76 4.90 4.53 0.89
CA ASN A 76 4.49 5.81 0.33
C ASN A 76 5.63 6.47 -0.43
N SER A 77 5.41 6.77 -1.69
CA SER A 77 6.41 7.30 -2.63
C SER A 77 5.94 8.59 -3.31
N VAL A 78 4.92 9.25 -2.77
CA VAL A 78 4.32 10.47 -3.35
C VAL A 78 5.38 11.54 -3.55
N VAL A 79 6.05 11.95 -2.50
CA VAL A 79 7.07 13.00 -2.54
C VAL A 79 8.32 12.52 -3.30
N ARG A 80 8.79 11.31 -3.02
CA ARG A 80 10.02 10.76 -3.63
C ARG A 80 9.94 10.67 -5.15
N LEU A 81 8.77 10.35 -5.70
CA LEU A 81 8.57 10.13 -7.15
C LEU A 81 7.67 11.19 -7.81
N ASN A 82 7.32 12.27 -7.09
CA ASN A 82 6.44 13.35 -7.57
C ASN A 82 5.15 12.82 -8.21
N ASN A 83 4.47 11.88 -7.52
CA ASN A 83 3.26 11.26 -8.04
C ASN A 83 2.28 10.98 -6.91
N CYS A 84 1.18 11.73 -6.87
CA CYS A 84 0.14 11.64 -5.83
C CYS A 84 -0.57 10.28 -5.74
N THR A 85 -0.46 9.44 -6.77
CA THR A 85 -1.08 8.11 -6.76
C THR A 85 -0.22 7.04 -6.09
N LEU A 86 1.04 7.33 -5.74
CA LEU A 86 1.98 6.36 -5.20
C LEU A 86 1.89 6.23 -3.67
N HIS A 87 0.67 6.00 -3.16
CA HIS A 87 0.44 5.57 -1.79
C HIS A 87 1.00 4.15 -1.59
N ALA A 88 1.21 3.75 -0.34
CA ALA A 88 1.82 2.47 -0.01
C ALA A 88 1.04 1.28 -0.61
N GLU A 89 -0.29 1.28 -0.49
CA GLU A 89 -1.16 0.23 -1.03
C GLU A 89 -1.10 0.19 -2.57
N MET A 90 -1.10 1.37 -3.22
CA MET A 90 -0.99 1.46 -4.68
C MET A 90 0.31 0.88 -5.18
N VAL A 91 1.43 1.21 -4.53
CA VAL A 91 2.74 0.63 -4.84
C VAL A 91 2.72 -0.88 -4.61
N ALA A 92 2.17 -1.36 -3.49
CA ALA A 92 2.06 -2.79 -3.20
C ALA A 92 1.25 -3.53 -4.28
N PHE A 93 0.10 -2.98 -4.74
CA PHE A 93 -0.68 -3.56 -5.82
C PHE A 93 0.09 -3.61 -7.14
N MET A 94 0.73 -2.51 -7.54
CA MET A 94 1.50 -2.46 -8.78
C MET A 94 2.63 -3.49 -8.79
N MET A 95 3.38 -3.59 -7.70
CA MET A 95 4.48 -4.54 -7.55
C MET A 95 3.99 -5.99 -7.51
N ALA A 96 2.87 -6.26 -6.81
CA ALA A 96 2.28 -7.60 -6.77
C ALA A 96 1.81 -8.04 -8.15
N GLN A 97 1.04 -7.21 -8.85
CA GLN A 97 0.52 -7.50 -10.19
C GLN A 97 1.66 -7.74 -11.20
N GLN A 98 2.74 -6.95 -11.10
CA GLN A 98 3.94 -7.16 -11.91
C GLN A 98 4.61 -8.50 -11.58
N SER A 99 4.75 -8.82 -10.28
CA SER A 99 5.39 -10.06 -9.80
C SER A 99 4.65 -11.33 -10.26
N VAL A 100 3.31 -11.30 -10.28
CA VAL A 100 2.50 -12.44 -10.72
C VAL A 100 2.12 -12.40 -12.20
N ALA A 101 2.62 -11.40 -12.94
CA ALA A 101 2.33 -11.17 -14.36
C ALA A 101 0.82 -11.15 -14.67
N SER A 102 0.03 -10.48 -13.82
CA SER A 102 -1.43 -10.38 -13.96
C SER A 102 -1.92 -8.99 -13.55
N TYR A 103 -2.88 -8.43 -14.28
CA TYR A 103 -3.51 -7.15 -13.94
C TYR A 103 -4.47 -7.25 -12.74
N THR A 104 -4.73 -8.45 -12.24
CA THR A 104 -5.56 -8.71 -11.06
C THR A 104 -4.98 -9.84 -10.22
N LEU A 105 -5.10 -9.73 -8.90
CA LEU A 105 -4.67 -10.75 -7.94
C LEU A 105 -5.74 -11.85 -7.71
N SER A 106 -6.86 -11.78 -8.42
CA SER A 106 -7.94 -12.77 -8.38
C SER A 106 -8.06 -13.62 -9.65
N ALA A 107 -7.04 -13.65 -10.50
CA ALA A 107 -7.05 -14.51 -11.67
C ALA A 107 -7.17 -16.00 -11.25
N SER A 108 -7.91 -16.80 -12.04
CA SER A 108 -8.29 -18.16 -11.65
C SER A 108 -7.13 -19.14 -11.42
N HIS A 109 -5.95 -18.82 -11.93
CA HIS A 109 -4.73 -19.62 -11.75
C HIS A 109 -3.87 -19.14 -10.57
N LEU A 110 -4.25 -18.04 -9.90
CA LEU A 110 -3.53 -17.50 -8.75
C LEU A 110 -4.20 -17.92 -7.44
N PRO A 111 -3.43 -18.06 -6.35
CA PRO A 111 -4.00 -18.20 -5.04
C PRO A 111 -4.74 -16.92 -4.60
N ALA A 112 -5.56 -17.02 -3.57
CA ALA A 112 -6.15 -15.83 -2.96
C ALA A 112 -5.06 -14.96 -2.31
N HIS A 113 -5.19 -13.66 -2.46
CA HIS A 113 -4.27 -12.67 -1.89
C HIS A 113 -4.98 -11.75 -0.92
N GLU A 114 -4.22 -11.20 0.01
CA GLU A 114 -4.67 -10.21 0.98
C GLU A 114 -3.69 -9.05 1.10
N LEU A 115 -4.23 -7.88 1.44
CA LEU A 115 -3.49 -6.66 1.73
C LEU A 115 -3.37 -6.48 3.24
N HIS A 116 -2.16 -6.25 3.74
CA HIS A 116 -1.90 -5.69 5.06
C HIS A 116 -1.34 -4.28 4.88
N THR A 117 -1.93 -3.29 5.53
CA THR A 117 -1.50 -1.88 5.46
C THR A 117 -1.39 -1.27 6.85
N SER A 118 -0.33 -0.50 7.08
CA SER A 118 -0.04 0.10 8.39
C SER A 118 -1.12 1.08 8.85
N CYS A 119 -1.87 1.66 7.92
CA CYS A 119 -2.99 2.55 8.20
C CYS A 119 -4.22 2.16 7.38
N GLU A 120 -5.40 2.51 7.87
CA GLU A 120 -6.67 2.34 7.16
C GLU A 120 -6.61 3.02 5.79
N PRO A 121 -7.02 2.33 4.71
CA PRO A 121 -6.93 2.87 3.35
C PRO A 121 -7.74 4.16 3.16
N CYS A 122 -7.13 5.18 2.53
CA CYS A 122 -7.81 6.38 2.08
C CYS A 122 -8.81 6.08 0.95
N ALA A 123 -9.59 7.09 0.53
CA ALA A 123 -10.60 6.95 -0.53
C ALA A 123 -10.03 6.35 -1.83
N MET A 124 -8.83 6.77 -2.25
CA MET A 124 -8.18 6.26 -3.46
C MET A 124 -7.78 4.78 -3.29
N CYS A 125 -7.11 4.43 -2.20
CA CYS A 125 -6.61 3.07 -1.95
C CYS A 125 -7.75 2.08 -1.70
N LEU A 126 -8.80 2.50 -0.98
CA LEU A 126 -10.01 1.70 -0.77
C LEU A 126 -10.71 1.41 -2.11
N GLY A 127 -10.82 2.42 -2.98
CA GLY A 127 -11.32 2.24 -4.34
C GLY A 127 -10.50 1.25 -5.14
N ALA A 128 -9.16 1.39 -5.13
CA ALA A 128 -8.24 0.51 -5.85
C ALA A 128 -8.33 -0.96 -5.39
N THR A 129 -8.65 -1.20 -4.13
CA THR A 129 -8.84 -2.55 -3.58
C THR A 129 -9.87 -3.37 -4.37
N LEU A 130 -10.94 -2.72 -4.85
CA LEU A 130 -11.98 -3.38 -5.66
C LEU A 130 -11.41 -4.02 -6.94
N TRP A 131 -10.49 -3.32 -7.61
CA TRP A 131 -9.91 -3.79 -8.88
C TRP A 131 -8.65 -4.62 -8.69
N SER A 132 -7.97 -4.49 -7.56
CA SER A 132 -6.76 -5.24 -7.25
C SER A 132 -6.98 -6.75 -7.27
N GLY A 133 -8.18 -7.19 -6.85
CA GLY A 133 -8.54 -8.59 -6.74
C GLY A 133 -8.14 -9.26 -5.43
N VAL A 134 -7.64 -8.52 -4.42
CA VAL A 134 -7.42 -9.06 -3.08
C VAL A 134 -8.75 -9.48 -2.45
N ARG A 135 -8.72 -10.49 -1.59
CA ARG A 135 -9.90 -11.02 -0.91
C ARG A 135 -10.07 -10.52 0.52
N ARG A 136 -9.02 -9.92 1.06
CA ARG A 136 -9.03 -9.41 2.42
C ARG A 136 -8.14 -8.18 2.53
N VAL A 137 -8.57 -7.22 3.35
CA VAL A 137 -7.79 -6.05 3.76
C VAL A 137 -7.66 -6.09 5.28
N VAL A 138 -6.43 -5.97 5.76
CA VAL A 138 -6.11 -5.88 7.19
C VAL A 138 -5.35 -4.57 7.41
N TYR A 139 -5.80 -3.76 8.37
CA TYR A 139 -5.10 -2.52 8.66
C TYR A 139 -4.82 -2.32 10.16
N GLY A 140 -3.75 -1.56 10.44
CA GLY A 140 -3.29 -1.25 11.79
C GLY A 140 -3.94 0.02 12.35
N ALA A 141 -3.31 1.18 12.14
CA ALA A 141 -3.82 2.49 12.55
C ALA A 141 -5.10 2.85 11.79
N THR A 142 -5.91 3.74 12.36
CA THR A 142 -7.15 4.21 11.74
C THR A 142 -6.94 5.50 10.94
N ARG A 143 -7.94 5.88 10.13
CA ARG A 143 -7.96 7.17 9.43
C ARG A 143 -7.93 8.35 10.41
N GLU A 144 -8.59 8.21 11.55
CA GLU A 144 -8.56 9.23 12.59
C GLU A 144 -7.14 9.42 13.15
N ASP A 145 -6.37 8.33 13.28
CA ASP A 145 -4.96 8.40 13.67
C ASP A 145 -4.17 9.22 12.62
N ALA A 146 -4.34 8.95 11.31
CA ALA A 146 -3.68 9.70 10.23
C ALA A 146 -4.17 11.16 10.13
N SER A 147 -5.48 11.38 10.22
CA SER A 147 -6.06 12.73 10.17
C SER A 147 -5.63 13.60 11.36
N SER A 148 -5.29 12.99 12.51
CA SER A 148 -4.72 13.71 13.64
C SER A 148 -3.36 14.35 13.32
N LEU A 149 -2.68 13.87 12.28
CA LEU A 149 -1.45 14.43 11.73
C LEU A 149 -1.72 15.41 10.58
N GLN A 150 -2.99 15.67 10.25
CA GLN A 150 -3.44 16.53 9.14
C GLN A 150 -3.33 15.90 7.74
N PHE A 151 -3.19 14.58 7.63
CA PHE A 151 -3.38 13.91 6.34
C PHE A 151 -4.86 13.94 5.95
N ASP A 152 -5.13 14.22 4.67
CA ASP A 152 -6.47 14.16 4.08
C ASP A 152 -6.70 12.77 3.48
N GLU A 153 -7.58 12.01 4.10
CA GLU A 153 -7.91 10.64 3.68
C GLU A 153 -9.05 10.58 2.66
N GLY A 154 -9.57 11.75 2.29
CA GLY A 154 -10.66 11.87 1.33
C GLY A 154 -12.01 11.32 1.84
N PRO A 155 -13.03 11.29 0.95
CA PRO A 155 -14.40 10.93 1.30
C PRO A 155 -14.57 9.39 1.38
N VAL A 156 -14.31 8.80 2.53
CA VAL A 156 -14.58 7.40 2.83
C VAL A 156 -15.81 7.30 3.73
N PHE A 157 -16.82 6.58 3.27
CA PHE A 157 -18.09 6.41 3.96
C PHE A 157 -18.28 4.96 4.42
N SER A 158 -19.13 4.73 5.41
CA SER A 158 -19.50 3.38 5.84
C SER A 158 -20.09 2.55 4.69
N GLU A 159 -20.82 3.20 3.77
CA GLU A 159 -21.36 2.59 2.56
C GLU A 159 -20.28 2.07 1.61
N SER A 160 -19.11 2.70 1.58
CA SER A 160 -17.97 2.23 0.77
C SER A 160 -17.49 0.87 1.24
N TYR A 161 -17.38 0.68 2.54
CA TYR A 161 -17.02 -0.60 3.14
C TYR A 161 -18.08 -1.67 2.89
N ARG A 162 -19.36 -1.36 3.17
CA ARG A 162 -20.47 -2.27 2.91
C ARG A 162 -20.50 -2.73 1.45
N TYR A 163 -20.29 -1.83 0.51
CA TYR A 163 -20.22 -2.15 -0.91
C TYR A 163 -19.14 -3.17 -1.25
N LEU A 164 -17.98 -3.07 -0.62
CA LEU A 164 -16.87 -4.01 -0.83
C LEU A 164 -17.13 -5.36 -0.15
N GLU A 165 -17.70 -5.35 1.05
CA GLU A 165 -18.07 -6.56 1.81
C GLU A 165 -19.16 -7.37 1.08
N GLU A 166 -20.17 -6.71 0.51
CA GLU A 166 -21.19 -7.34 -0.33
C GLU A 166 -20.60 -8.02 -1.58
N ARG A 167 -19.39 -7.64 -2.00
CA ARG A 167 -18.62 -8.29 -3.06
C ARG A 167 -17.62 -9.33 -2.56
N GLY A 168 -17.70 -9.68 -1.29
CA GLY A 168 -16.91 -10.74 -0.70
C GLY A 168 -15.52 -10.30 -0.21
N LEU A 169 -15.23 -9.01 -0.14
CA LEU A 169 -14.02 -8.52 0.52
C LEU A 169 -14.18 -8.66 2.04
N GLN A 170 -13.21 -9.27 2.69
CA GLN A 170 -13.13 -9.32 4.14
C GLN A 170 -12.30 -8.14 4.66
N ILE A 171 -12.73 -7.51 5.77
CA ILE A 171 -12.02 -6.40 6.37
C ILE A 171 -11.74 -6.72 7.83
N THR A 172 -10.47 -6.57 8.23
CA THR A 172 -10.00 -6.71 9.61
C THR A 172 -9.26 -5.44 10.00
N HIS A 173 -9.58 -4.91 11.14
CA HIS A 173 -9.05 -3.62 11.60
C HIS A 173 -8.33 -3.73 12.94
N GLY A 174 -7.42 -2.77 13.21
CA GLY A 174 -6.79 -2.58 14.51
C GLY A 174 -5.70 -3.60 14.84
N VAL A 175 -5.19 -4.34 13.86
CA VAL A 175 -4.08 -5.29 14.07
C VAL A 175 -2.80 -4.51 14.34
N LEU A 176 -2.23 -4.67 15.54
CA LEU A 176 -1.06 -3.91 16.02
C LEU A 176 -1.22 -2.39 15.90
N ARG A 177 -2.44 -1.88 16.18
CA ARG A 177 -2.77 -0.45 16.02
C ARG A 177 -1.77 0.46 16.71
N GLU A 178 -1.38 0.15 17.95
CA GLU A 178 -0.46 0.99 18.72
C GLU A 178 0.95 1.02 18.09
N GLU A 179 1.43 -0.10 17.56
CA GLU A 179 2.71 -0.17 16.84
C GLU A 179 2.63 0.65 15.55
N ALA A 180 1.55 0.52 14.79
CA ALA A 180 1.33 1.27 13.56
C ALA A 180 1.20 2.78 13.80
N ARG A 181 0.45 3.18 14.85
CA ARG A 181 0.30 4.57 15.25
C ARG A 181 1.61 5.19 15.72
N ALA A 182 2.46 4.43 16.38
CA ALA A 182 3.77 4.92 16.81
C ALA A 182 4.63 5.40 15.63
N VAL A 183 4.49 4.81 14.43
CA VAL A 183 5.18 5.28 13.22
C VAL A 183 4.63 6.65 12.78
N LEU A 184 3.31 6.84 12.84
CA LEU A 184 2.68 8.14 12.56
C LEU A 184 3.17 9.21 13.54
N ASP A 185 3.19 8.89 14.83
CA ASP A 185 3.66 9.80 15.87
C ASP A 185 5.16 10.14 15.72
N ALA A 186 6.00 9.17 15.33
CA ALA A 186 7.42 9.40 15.03
C ALA A 186 7.59 10.33 13.82
N TYR A 187 6.79 10.15 12.77
CA TYR A 187 6.81 11.03 11.60
C TYR A 187 6.48 12.48 11.95
N ARG A 188 5.43 12.68 12.77
CA ARG A 188 5.05 14.01 13.26
C ARG A 188 6.16 14.64 14.11
N ALA A 189 6.76 13.86 15.04
CA ALA A 189 7.85 14.34 15.88
C ALA A 189 9.09 14.72 15.07
N GLY A 190 9.35 14.06 13.95
CA GLY A 190 10.40 14.37 12.99
C GLY A 190 10.08 15.52 12.04
N CYS A 191 8.97 16.22 12.22
CA CYS A 191 8.49 17.30 11.33
C CYS A 191 8.35 16.83 9.87
N GLY A 192 7.84 15.62 9.67
CA GLY A 192 7.60 15.06 8.35
C GLY A 192 6.65 15.91 7.51
N GLU A 193 6.87 15.94 6.21
CA GLU A 193 6.05 16.70 5.27
C GLU A 193 4.63 16.14 5.15
N ILE A 194 3.61 16.99 5.31
CA ILE A 194 2.21 16.63 5.05
C ILE A 194 1.89 17.01 3.60
N TYR A 195 1.66 15.99 2.79
CA TYR A 195 1.36 16.14 1.36
C TYR A 195 -0.12 15.80 1.13
N ASN A 196 -0.94 16.81 1.06
CA ASN A 196 -2.33 16.74 0.65
C ASN A 196 -2.46 17.25 -0.79
N GLY A 197 -3.41 16.74 -1.55
CA GLY A 197 -3.67 17.16 -2.92
C GLY A 197 -4.25 18.57 -3.04
#